data_1b2aabfd7225be85ad14a828d5bb3814
#
_entry.id   1b2aabfd7225be85ad14a828d5bb3814
#
_cell.length_a   1.000
_cell.length_b   1.000
_cell.length_c   1.000
_cell.angle_alpha   90.00
_cell.angle_beta   90.00
_cell.angle_gamma   90.00
#
_symmetry.space_group_name_H-M   'P 1'
#
loop_
_entity.id
_entity.type
_entity.pdbx_description
1 polymer ?
#
loop_
_entity_poly.entity_id
_entity_poly.type
_entity_poly.pdbx_seq_one_letter_code
_entity_poly.pdbx_strand_id
1 'polypeptide(L)'
;MVDEYAPGRTFFPSSLIIEGIAQTGGLLLGQLSDFTDRVVLAKVNSCKFHFEAYPGDTLNYHVKITNRDGIGTMVSATSHLGDRLQAEVELMFATLDDERFNDVELFEPAQFCRMIRLLRIFEVGVNPDGTPIKVPQHMVAAEKSLLHIGF
;
A
#
# COMPACT_ATOMS: atom_id res chain seq x y z
N MET A 1 15.50 -4.19 13.11
CA MET A 1 14.04 -4.18 12.85
C MET A 1 13.30 -5.31 13.57
N VAL A 2 13.69 -6.59 13.42
CA VAL A 2 13.00 -7.68 14.14
C VAL A 2 13.11 -7.50 15.67
N ASP A 3 14.28 -7.14 16.18
CA ASP A 3 14.51 -6.94 17.62
C ASP A 3 13.74 -5.75 18.22
N GLU A 4 13.36 -4.76 17.41
CA GLU A 4 12.55 -3.63 17.86
C GLU A 4 11.08 -3.97 18.01
N TYR A 5 10.53 -4.78 17.07
CA TYR A 5 9.11 -5.12 17.03
C TYR A 5 8.77 -6.44 17.72
N ALA A 6 9.73 -7.34 17.86
CA ALA A 6 9.56 -8.64 18.49
C ALA A 6 10.86 -9.08 19.20
N PRO A 7 11.22 -8.42 20.32
CA PRO A 7 12.45 -8.73 21.05
C PRO A 7 12.56 -10.22 21.40
N GLY A 8 13.70 -10.83 21.10
CA GLY A 8 13.97 -12.24 21.36
C GLY A 8 13.29 -13.23 20.40
N ARG A 9 12.64 -12.75 19.33
CA ARG A 9 12.12 -13.59 18.26
C ARG A 9 13.05 -13.58 17.05
N THR A 10 13.21 -14.74 16.44
CA THR A 10 14.11 -14.90 15.28
C THR A 10 13.40 -14.79 13.94
N PHE A 11 12.06 -14.70 13.92
CA PHE A 11 11.25 -14.62 12.72
C PHE A 11 10.65 -13.22 12.51
N PHE A 12 10.33 -12.93 11.26
CA PHE A 12 9.73 -11.65 10.89
C PHE A 12 8.27 -11.55 11.39
N PRO A 13 7.88 -10.47 12.09
CA PRO A 13 6.55 -10.35 12.69
C PRO A 13 5.43 -10.42 11.66
N SER A 14 4.41 -11.24 11.91
CA SER A 14 3.23 -11.38 11.05
C SER A 14 2.47 -10.07 10.86
N SER A 15 2.47 -9.18 11.86
CA SER A 15 1.89 -7.84 11.75
C SER A 15 2.56 -6.98 10.69
N LEU A 16 3.87 -7.09 10.51
CA LEU A 16 4.60 -6.37 9.47
C LEU A 16 4.38 -6.98 8.08
N ILE A 17 4.07 -8.26 7.99
CA ILE A 17 3.63 -8.90 6.74
C ILE A 17 2.26 -8.33 6.34
N ILE A 18 1.31 -8.25 7.29
CA ILE A 18 0.00 -7.62 7.05
C ILE A 18 0.17 -6.16 6.64
N GLU A 19 1.04 -5.41 7.29
CA GLU A 19 1.34 -4.01 6.94
C GLU A 19 1.86 -3.89 5.50
N GLY A 20 2.82 -4.71 5.10
CA GLY A 20 3.34 -4.71 3.73
C GLY A 20 2.26 -5.03 2.68
N ILE A 21 1.38 -5.98 2.99
CA ILE A 21 0.22 -6.31 2.15
C ILE A 21 -0.77 -5.14 2.11
N ALA A 22 -1.05 -4.50 3.26
CA ALA A 22 -1.96 -3.36 3.33
C ALA A 22 -1.42 -2.16 2.54
N GLN A 23 -0.14 -1.86 2.63
CA GLN A 23 0.51 -0.82 1.81
C GLN A 23 0.40 -1.14 0.31
N THR A 24 0.63 -2.40 -0.08
CA THR A 24 0.49 -2.83 -1.48
C THR A 24 -0.96 -2.66 -1.97
N GLY A 25 -1.94 -3.03 -1.15
CA GLY A 25 -3.37 -2.83 -1.45
C GLY A 25 -3.75 -1.35 -1.54
N GLY A 26 -3.27 -0.53 -0.60
CA GLY A 26 -3.48 0.91 -0.60
C GLY A 26 -2.92 1.60 -1.85
N LEU A 27 -1.73 1.20 -2.29
CA LEU A 27 -1.12 1.71 -3.53
C LEU A 27 -1.93 1.30 -4.77
N LEU A 28 -2.42 0.06 -4.83
CA LEU A 28 -3.29 -0.40 -5.91
C LEU A 28 -4.58 0.42 -5.98
N LEU A 29 -5.23 0.65 -4.84
CA LEU A 29 -6.47 1.43 -4.78
C LEU A 29 -6.24 2.92 -5.08
N GLY A 30 -5.17 3.49 -4.55
CA GLY A 30 -4.78 4.86 -4.83
C GLY A 30 -4.52 5.09 -6.32
N GLN A 31 -3.85 4.16 -6.99
CA GLN A 31 -3.58 4.27 -8.42
C GLN A 31 -4.87 4.29 -9.26
N LEU A 32 -5.94 3.60 -8.84
CA LEU A 32 -7.23 3.62 -9.56
C LEU A 32 -7.92 4.97 -9.56
N SER A 33 -7.59 5.85 -8.62
CA SER A 33 -8.11 7.23 -8.52
C SER A 33 -7.04 8.29 -8.79
N ASP A 34 -5.94 7.92 -9.47
CA ASP A 34 -4.78 8.80 -9.62
C ASP A 34 -4.30 9.39 -8.28
N PHE A 35 -4.43 8.62 -7.20
CA PHE A 35 -4.08 9.02 -5.82
C PHE A 35 -4.81 10.26 -5.30
N THR A 36 -6.05 10.49 -5.76
CA THR A 36 -6.91 11.55 -5.25
C THR A 36 -7.75 11.11 -4.06
N ASP A 37 -8.10 9.81 -4.02
CA ASP A 37 -8.90 9.25 -2.94
C ASP A 37 -8.05 9.05 -1.66
N ARG A 38 -8.67 9.32 -0.52
CA ARG A 38 -8.09 9.06 0.80
C ARG A 38 -8.46 7.65 1.23
N VAL A 39 -7.59 6.69 0.91
CA VAL A 39 -7.80 5.28 1.19
C VAL A 39 -7.16 4.90 2.52
N VAL A 40 -7.91 4.24 3.39
CA VAL A 40 -7.44 3.75 4.69
C VAL A 40 -7.78 2.27 4.86
N LEU A 41 -6.93 1.53 5.56
CA LEU A 41 -7.24 0.17 5.98
C LEU A 41 -8.32 0.24 7.08
N ALA A 42 -9.52 -0.26 6.78
CA ALA A 42 -10.64 -0.27 7.70
C ALA A 42 -10.66 -1.53 8.56
N LYS A 43 -10.30 -2.68 7.98
CA LYS A 43 -10.40 -3.96 8.68
C LYS A 43 -9.50 -5.03 8.06
N VAL A 44 -8.93 -5.89 8.92
CA VAL A 44 -8.39 -7.20 8.54
C VAL A 44 -9.50 -8.23 8.77
N ASN A 45 -10.05 -8.78 7.69
CA ASN A 45 -11.15 -9.74 7.78
C ASN A 45 -10.66 -11.13 8.18
N SER A 46 -9.60 -11.58 7.52
CA SER A 46 -8.96 -12.84 7.84
C SER A 46 -7.46 -12.80 7.52
N CYS A 47 -6.70 -13.58 8.24
CA CYS A 47 -5.31 -13.85 7.90
C CYS A 47 -4.95 -15.28 8.32
N LYS A 48 -4.21 -15.96 7.44
CA LYS A 48 -3.69 -17.29 7.67
C LYS A 48 -2.23 -17.34 7.27
N PHE A 49 -1.37 -17.68 8.21
CA PHE A 49 0.07 -17.87 7.98
C PHE A 49 0.37 -19.37 7.95
N HIS A 50 1.07 -19.82 6.92
CA HIS A 50 1.41 -21.23 6.72
C HIS A 50 2.76 -21.59 7.34
N PHE A 51 3.68 -20.62 7.35
CA PHE A 51 5.00 -20.75 8.00
C PHE A 51 5.59 -19.36 8.27
N GLU A 52 6.60 -19.33 9.12
CA GLU A 52 7.31 -18.12 9.51
C GLU A 52 8.27 -17.65 8.42
N ALA A 53 8.46 -16.34 8.30
CA ALA A 53 9.50 -15.72 7.49
C ALA A 53 10.67 -15.30 8.39
N TYR A 54 11.89 -15.38 7.88
CA TYR A 54 13.11 -15.11 8.62
C TYR A 54 13.91 -13.97 8.00
N PRO A 55 14.85 -13.36 8.76
CA PRO A 55 15.77 -12.37 8.21
C PRO A 55 16.53 -12.93 7.01
N GLY A 56 16.54 -12.18 5.91
CA GLY A 56 17.13 -12.58 4.64
C GLY A 56 16.13 -13.17 3.63
N ASP A 57 14.93 -13.55 4.08
CA ASP A 57 13.87 -13.97 3.16
C ASP A 57 13.33 -12.81 2.34
N THR A 58 12.97 -13.08 1.09
CA THR A 58 12.27 -12.14 0.21
C THR A 58 10.83 -12.57 0.09
N LEU A 59 9.90 -11.74 0.59
CA LEU A 59 8.47 -11.97 0.49
C LEU A 59 7.90 -11.21 -0.71
N ASN A 60 7.19 -11.93 -1.58
CA ASN A 60 6.46 -11.37 -2.70
C ASN A 60 4.97 -11.28 -2.36
N TYR A 61 4.41 -10.07 -2.37
CA TYR A 61 2.99 -9.83 -2.11
C TYR A 61 2.23 -9.74 -3.42
N HIS A 62 1.13 -10.48 -3.51
CA HIS A 62 0.18 -10.42 -4.61
C HIS A 62 -1.15 -9.95 -4.05
N VAL A 63 -1.69 -8.88 -4.62
CA VAL A 63 -2.91 -8.23 -4.13
C VAL A 63 -3.92 -8.12 -5.27
N LYS A 64 -5.17 -8.46 -5.00
CA LYS A 64 -6.27 -8.41 -5.96
C LYS A 64 -7.52 -7.83 -5.32
N ILE A 65 -8.16 -6.89 -6.00
CA ILE A 65 -9.47 -6.39 -5.63
C ILE A 65 -10.50 -7.48 -5.95
N THR A 66 -11.29 -7.87 -4.96
CA THR A 66 -12.33 -8.91 -5.09
C THR A 66 -13.73 -8.34 -5.14
N ASN A 67 -13.96 -7.24 -4.44
CA ASN A 67 -15.21 -6.49 -4.49
C ASN A 67 -14.96 -5.00 -4.23
N ARG A 68 -15.71 -4.16 -4.92
CA ARG A 68 -15.73 -2.70 -4.69
C ARG A 68 -17.18 -2.23 -4.69
N ASP A 69 -17.66 -1.82 -3.55
CA ASP A 69 -18.96 -1.18 -3.38
C ASP A 69 -18.78 0.23 -2.81
N GLY A 70 -19.85 1.02 -2.79
CA GLY A 70 -19.77 2.45 -2.41
C GLY A 70 -19.32 2.71 -0.96
N ILE A 71 -19.15 1.67 -0.13
CA ILE A 71 -18.76 1.79 1.28
C ILE A 71 -17.30 1.37 1.49
N GLY A 72 -16.82 0.42 0.69
CA GLY A 72 -15.48 -0.11 0.86
C GLY A 72 -15.01 -0.98 -0.28
N THR A 73 -13.75 -1.35 -0.22
CA THR A 73 -13.12 -2.23 -1.20
C THR A 73 -12.53 -3.44 -0.49
N MET A 74 -12.96 -4.62 -0.91
CA MET A 74 -12.41 -5.89 -0.45
C MET A 74 -11.21 -6.28 -1.31
N VAL A 75 -10.16 -6.69 -0.63
CA VAL A 75 -8.91 -7.08 -1.24
C VAL A 75 -8.49 -8.45 -0.71
N SER A 76 -8.25 -9.38 -1.62
CA SER A 76 -7.60 -10.65 -1.31
C SER A 76 -6.11 -10.55 -1.65
N ALA A 77 -5.28 -11.05 -0.77
CA ALA A 77 -3.84 -10.98 -0.92
C ALA A 77 -3.15 -12.27 -0.49
N THR A 78 -2.00 -12.52 -1.11
CA THR A 78 -1.11 -13.62 -0.73
C THR A 78 0.32 -13.12 -0.56
N SER A 79 1.05 -13.75 0.35
CA SER A 79 2.50 -13.62 0.51
C SER A 79 3.18 -14.90 0.08
N HIS A 80 4.26 -14.80 -0.67
CA HIS A 80 5.03 -15.95 -1.14
C HIS A 80 6.52 -15.78 -0.83
N LEU A 81 7.15 -16.88 -0.43
CA LEU A 81 8.59 -17.03 -0.37
C LEU A 81 9.03 -17.97 -1.53
N GLY A 82 9.57 -17.39 -2.59
CA GLY A 82 9.68 -18.10 -3.88
C GLY A 82 8.31 -18.59 -4.35
N ASP A 83 8.17 -19.87 -4.66
CA ASP A 83 6.91 -20.49 -5.09
C ASP A 83 6.02 -20.98 -3.93
N ARG A 84 6.46 -20.82 -2.68
CA ARG A 84 5.72 -21.31 -1.51
C ARG A 84 4.80 -20.25 -0.97
N LEU A 85 3.50 -20.59 -0.86
CA LEU A 85 2.48 -19.73 -0.25
C LEU A 85 2.77 -19.59 1.26
N GLN A 86 3.14 -18.38 1.68
CA GLN A 86 3.51 -18.07 3.06
C GLN A 86 2.30 -17.57 3.87
N ALA A 87 1.47 -16.71 3.27
CA ALA A 87 0.25 -16.22 3.94
C ALA A 87 -0.86 -15.91 2.95
N GLU A 88 -2.10 -15.97 3.46
CA GLU A 88 -3.33 -15.53 2.80
C GLU A 88 -4.00 -14.50 3.71
N VAL A 89 -4.39 -13.36 3.14
CA VAL A 89 -4.95 -12.24 3.90
C VAL A 89 -6.12 -11.64 3.14
N GLU A 90 -7.20 -11.33 3.85
CA GLU A 90 -8.34 -10.57 3.35
C GLU A 90 -8.45 -9.24 4.09
N LEU A 91 -8.43 -8.16 3.36
CA LEU A 91 -8.47 -6.79 3.87
C LEU A 91 -9.70 -6.06 3.35
N MET A 92 -10.21 -5.14 4.14
CA MET A 92 -11.20 -4.16 3.72
C MET A 92 -10.60 -2.77 3.85
N PHE A 93 -10.65 -2.02 2.76
CA PHE A 93 -10.30 -0.61 2.72
C PHE A 93 -11.56 0.25 2.64
N ALA A 94 -11.49 1.43 3.21
CA ALA A 94 -12.52 2.47 3.08
C ALA A 94 -11.92 3.71 2.42
N THR A 95 -12.76 4.40 1.66
CA THR A 95 -12.44 5.74 1.15
C THR A 95 -13.07 6.77 2.08
N LEU A 96 -12.31 7.78 2.49
CA LEU A 96 -12.78 8.83 3.39
C LEU A 96 -13.38 9.99 2.56
N ASP A 97 -14.66 9.86 2.19
CA ASP A 97 -15.40 10.87 1.42
C ASP A 97 -16.24 11.81 2.29
N ASP A 98 -16.32 11.55 3.60
CA ASP A 98 -17.15 12.31 4.54
C ASP A 98 -16.54 13.70 4.79
N GLU A 99 -17.40 14.75 4.78
CA GLU A 99 -17.01 16.12 5.09
C GLU A 99 -16.28 16.26 6.43
N ARG A 100 -16.55 15.37 7.38
CA ARG A 100 -15.85 15.30 8.69
C ARG A 100 -14.36 15.03 8.56
N PHE A 101 -13.91 14.51 7.44
CA PHE A 101 -12.51 14.18 7.17
C PHE A 101 -11.85 15.11 6.17
N ASN A 102 -12.55 16.17 5.70
CA ASN A 102 -11.99 17.11 4.73
C ASN A 102 -10.77 17.86 5.25
N ASP A 103 -10.72 18.10 6.56
CA ASP A 103 -9.59 18.76 7.23
C ASP A 103 -8.48 17.75 7.65
N VAL A 104 -8.67 16.43 7.43
CA VAL A 104 -7.66 15.42 7.74
C VAL A 104 -6.77 15.23 6.53
N GLU A 105 -5.59 15.83 6.57
CA GLU A 105 -4.53 15.56 5.60
C GLU A 105 -3.83 14.25 5.99
N LEU A 106 -4.13 13.15 5.29
CA LEU A 106 -3.49 11.85 5.55
C LEU A 106 -2.03 11.86 5.11
N PHE A 107 -1.75 12.54 4.01
CA PHE A 107 -0.42 12.66 3.45
C PHE A 107 -0.25 14.05 2.86
N GLU A 108 0.89 14.67 3.12
CA GLU A 108 1.30 15.85 2.38
C GLU A 108 1.62 15.40 0.93
N PRO A 109 0.94 15.96 -0.11
CA PRO A 109 0.97 15.41 -1.47
C PRO A 109 2.37 15.26 -2.06
N ALA A 110 3.27 16.20 -1.77
CA ALA A 110 4.63 16.15 -2.30
C ALA A 110 5.48 15.08 -1.61
N GLN A 111 5.33 14.88 -0.29
CA GLN A 111 6.00 13.81 0.44
C GLN A 111 5.49 12.44 0.00
N PHE A 112 4.19 12.32 -0.24
CA PHE A 112 3.59 11.10 -0.76
C PHE A 112 4.10 10.76 -2.16
N CYS A 113 4.15 11.74 -3.07
CA CYS A 113 4.74 11.57 -4.39
C CYS A 113 6.20 11.10 -4.31
N ARG A 114 6.99 11.70 -3.41
CA ARG A 114 8.38 11.30 -3.17
C ARG A 114 8.51 9.85 -2.70
N MET A 115 7.64 9.42 -1.79
CA MET A 115 7.60 8.03 -1.33
C MET A 115 7.29 7.06 -2.48
N ILE A 116 6.28 7.35 -3.32
CA ILE A 116 5.91 6.53 -4.47
C ILE A 116 7.06 6.43 -5.48
N ARG A 117 7.82 7.52 -5.69
CA ARG A 117 9.03 7.51 -6.53
C ARG A 117 10.13 6.64 -5.94
N LEU A 118 10.36 6.70 -4.62
CA LEU A 118 11.34 5.82 -3.95
C LEU A 118 10.97 4.34 -4.09
N LEU A 119 9.68 4.01 -4.09
CA LEU A 119 9.17 2.67 -4.35
C LEU A 119 9.18 2.31 -5.85
N ARG A 120 9.58 3.24 -6.74
CA ARG A 120 9.66 3.07 -8.19
C ARG A 120 8.34 2.70 -8.86
N ILE A 121 7.20 3.05 -8.26
CA ILE A 121 5.86 2.67 -8.74
C ILE A 121 5.61 3.18 -10.17
N PHE A 122 6.04 4.41 -10.48
CA PHE A 122 5.87 5.00 -11.82
C PHE A 122 6.85 4.43 -12.87
N GLU A 123 7.85 3.65 -12.45
CA GLU A 123 8.80 3.01 -13.38
C GLU A 123 8.36 1.59 -13.73
N VAL A 124 7.69 0.90 -12.79
CA VAL A 124 7.32 -0.51 -12.94
C VAL A 124 5.82 -0.72 -13.14
N GLY A 125 5.00 0.26 -12.75
CA GLY A 125 3.55 0.16 -12.84
C GLY A 125 3.05 0.27 -14.28
N VAL A 126 2.07 -0.57 -14.62
CA VAL A 126 1.41 -0.57 -15.93
C VAL A 126 -0.10 -0.56 -15.75
N ASN A 127 -0.79 0.11 -16.66
CA ASN A 127 -2.24 0.07 -16.77
C ASN A 127 -2.71 -1.30 -17.32
N PRO A 128 -4.01 -1.65 -17.21
CA PRO A 128 -4.54 -2.90 -17.77
C PRO A 128 -4.30 -3.09 -19.28
N ASP A 129 -4.11 -2.00 -20.02
CA ASP A 129 -3.78 -2.00 -21.45
C ASP A 129 -2.26 -2.15 -21.74
N GLY A 130 -1.45 -2.32 -20.68
CA GLY A 130 0.01 -2.45 -20.75
C GLY A 130 0.77 -1.13 -20.88
N THR A 131 0.10 0.02 -20.92
CA THR A 131 0.79 1.31 -20.93
C THR A 131 1.36 1.65 -19.55
N PRO A 132 2.55 2.29 -19.46
CA PRO A 132 3.11 2.73 -18.18
C PRO A 132 2.17 3.70 -17.46
N ILE A 133 2.04 3.56 -16.14
CA ILE A 133 1.36 4.57 -15.33
C ILE A 133 2.18 5.86 -15.32
N LYS A 134 1.50 7.00 -15.33
CA LYS A 134 2.13 8.32 -15.32
C LYS A 134 1.98 8.97 -13.95
N VAL A 135 2.94 9.81 -13.59
CA VAL A 135 2.80 10.65 -12.39
C VAL A 135 1.61 11.59 -12.58
N PRO A 136 0.60 11.58 -11.70
CA PRO A 136 -0.53 12.49 -11.79
C PRO A 136 -0.10 13.96 -11.75
N GLN A 137 -0.77 14.81 -12.52
CA GLN A 137 -0.38 16.23 -12.64
C GLN A 137 -0.43 16.98 -11.31
N HIS A 138 -1.42 16.68 -10.45
CA HIS A 138 -1.53 17.31 -9.13
C HIS A 138 -0.34 16.97 -8.23
N MET A 139 0.22 15.75 -8.33
CA MET A 139 1.43 15.35 -7.59
C MET A 139 2.67 16.06 -8.13
N VAL A 140 2.79 16.21 -9.46
CA VAL A 140 3.87 16.99 -10.07
C VAL A 140 3.79 18.46 -9.67
N ALA A 141 2.59 19.02 -9.60
CA ALA A 141 2.38 20.40 -9.14
C ALA A 141 2.80 20.58 -7.68
N ALA A 142 2.43 19.63 -6.81
CA ALA A 142 2.82 19.65 -5.40
C ALA A 142 4.34 19.56 -5.21
N GLU A 143 5.03 18.70 -5.96
CA GLU A 143 6.50 18.63 -5.92
C GLU A 143 7.15 19.95 -6.36
N LYS A 144 6.62 20.60 -7.40
CA LYS A 144 7.14 21.88 -7.87
C LYS A 144 6.95 23.02 -6.87
N SER A 145 5.82 23.04 -6.15
CA SER A 145 5.56 24.07 -5.14
C SER A 145 6.56 24.01 -3.99
N LEU A 146 6.97 22.82 -3.56
CA LEU A 146 8.02 22.67 -2.53
C LEU A 146 9.39 23.21 -2.96
N LEU A 147 9.74 23.07 -4.23
CA LEU A 147 11.01 23.57 -4.75
C LEU A 147 11.08 25.12 -4.79
N HIS A 148 9.92 25.79 -4.78
CA HIS A 148 9.84 27.27 -4.77
C HIS A 148 9.76 27.88 -3.35
N ILE A 149 9.54 27.05 -2.33
CA ILE A 149 9.47 27.51 -0.92
C ILE A 149 10.84 27.41 -0.21
N GLY A 150 11.79 26.73 -0.83
CA GLY A 150 13.12 26.52 -0.26
C GLY A 150 14.15 27.49 -0.82
N PHE A 151 14.00 28.82 -0.52
CA PHE A 151 15.08 29.83 -0.35
C PHE A 151 14.47 31.22 -0.15
#